data_b2ce60182bb6f4925b66b5e89397ab52
#
_entry.id   b2ce60182bb6f4925b66b5e89397ab52
#
_cell.length_a   1.000
_cell.length_b   1.000
_cell.length_c   1.000
_cell.angle_alpha   90.00
_cell.angle_beta   90.00
_cell.angle_gamma   90.00
#
_symmetry.space_group_name_H-M   'P 1'
#
loop_
_entity.id
_entity.type
_entity.pdbx_description
1 polymer ?
#
loop_
_entity_poly.entity_id
_entity_poly.type
_entity_poly.pdbx_seq_one_letter_code
_entity_poly.pdbx_strand_id
1 'polypeptide(L)'
;MNRRGDKTRQVAHVPDPPASSAVASTALTTADQGTGRPPCHPAGRTVRQPAARGAGGNRPGWDERGSGTVYALGVIAVLLAAAVGIAGLIQAQSATGRARAAADLAAISGATVLSSVIAPGDPCAMAQRVAAANGASVSACSVAGEDVTVSVVVPTTILGRPRQATAQARAGPVDAPPKP
;
A
#
# COMPACT_ATOMS: atom_id res chain seq x y z
N MET A 1 -17.41 38.23 50.02
CA MET A 1 -18.37 37.35 49.31
C MET A 1 -17.77 36.97 47.98
N ASN A 2 -17.20 35.79 47.85
CA ASN A 2 -16.38 35.34 46.75
C ASN A 2 -17.17 34.24 45.97
N ARG A 3 -17.76 34.59 44.83
CA ARG A 3 -18.42 33.63 43.93
C ARG A 3 -17.39 33.12 42.91
N ARG A 4 -16.78 32.01 43.19
CA ARG A 4 -16.01 31.23 42.23
C ARG A 4 -17.00 30.60 41.24
N GLY A 5 -17.01 31.12 40.00
CA GLY A 5 -17.72 30.51 38.86
C GLY A 5 -17.00 29.19 38.48
N ASP A 6 -17.64 28.11 38.78
CA ASP A 6 -17.32 26.79 38.28
C ASP A 6 -17.55 26.76 36.75
N LYS A 7 -16.46 26.82 36.00
CA LYS A 7 -16.49 26.56 34.56
C LYS A 7 -16.37 25.05 34.36
N THR A 8 -17.48 24.37 34.39
CA THR A 8 -17.59 23.00 33.90
C THR A 8 -17.05 22.96 32.46
N ARG A 9 -15.89 22.34 32.36
CA ARG A 9 -15.19 22.04 31.10
C ARG A 9 -16.05 21.04 30.32
N GLN A 10 -16.86 21.52 29.38
CA GLN A 10 -17.50 20.64 28.42
C GLN A 10 -16.39 19.98 27.59
N VAL A 11 -16.13 18.72 27.90
CA VAL A 11 -15.33 17.84 27.05
C VAL A 11 -16.15 17.64 25.78
N ALA A 12 -15.69 18.24 24.69
CA ALA A 12 -16.27 17.99 23.38
C ALA A 12 -16.15 16.50 23.09
N HIS A 13 -17.30 15.85 22.98
CA HIS A 13 -17.43 14.47 22.55
C HIS A 13 -16.90 14.39 21.12
N VAL A 14 -15.71 13.80 20.98
CA VAL A 14 -15.16 13.43 19.68
C VAL A 14 -15.95 12.20 19.21
N PRO A 15 -16.68 12.25 18.09
CA PRO A 15 -17.34 11.07 17.57
C PRO A 15 -16.30 10.02 17.17
N ASP A 16 -16.51 8.78 17.60
CA ASP A 16 -15.71 7.64 17.22
C ASP A 16 -15.64 7.52 15.69
N PRO A 17 -14.45 7.20 15.12
CA PRO A 17 -14.35 6.96 13.69
C PRO A 17 -15.22 5.77 13.32
N PRO A 18 -15.89 5.81 12.14
CA PRO A 18 -16.70 4.69 11.68
C PRO A 18 -15.81 3.45 11.56
N ALA A 19 -16.29 2.36 12.15
CA ALA A 19 -15.66 1.06 12.12
C ALA A 19 -15.21 0.73 10.69
N SER A 20 -13.92 0.47 10.57
CA SER A 20 -13.25 0.05 9.35
C SER A 20 -14.06 -1.05 8.68
N SER A 21 -14.61 -0.75 7.51
CA SER A 21 -15.30 -1.71 6.66
C SER A 21 -14.35 -2.87 6.39
N ALA A 22 -14.69 -4.03 6.91
CA ALA A 22 -14.05 -5.28 6.62
C ALA A 22 -14.00 -5.49 5.11
N VAL A 23 -12.79 -5.49 4.57
CA VAL A 23 -12.53 -5.89 3.20
C VAL A 23 -12.92 -7.36 3.12
N ALA A 24 -14.06 -7.63 2.49
CA ALA A 24 -14.53 -8.97 2.21
C ALA A 24 -13.47 -9.70 1.36
N SER A 25 -12.81 -10.68 1.98
CA SER A 25 -12.02 -11.67 1.27
C SER A 25 -12.95 -12.47 0.38
N THR A 26 -12.91 -12.18 -0.92
CA THR A 26 -13.57 -13.01 -1.93
C THR A 26 -12.80 -14.32 -2.02
N ALA A 27 -13.26 -15.33 -1.27
CA ALA A 27 -12.83 -16.70 -1.44
C ALA A 27 -13.32 -17.17 -2.82
N LEU A 28 -12.37 -17.42 -3.74
CA LEU A 28 -12.65 -18.19 -4.95
C LEU A 28 -12.92 -19.63 -4.56
N THR A 29 -14.20 -19.96 -4.42
CA THR A 29 -14.66 -21.34 -4.29
C THR A 29 -14.70 -21.93 -5.69
N THR A 30 -13.65 -22.67 -6.06
CA THR A 30 -13.70 -23.56 -7.22
C THR A 30 -14.40 -24.82 -6.80
N ALA A 31 -15.70 -24.89 -7.00
CA ALA A 31 -16.48 -26.11 -6.94
C ALA A 31 -16.40 -26.79 -8.31
N ASP A 32 -15.50 -27.73 -8.47
CA ASP A 32 -15.62 -28.74 -9.53
C ASP A 32 -16.09 -30.05 -8.91
N GLN A 33 -17.39 -30.31 -9.03
CA GLN A 33 -17.99 -31.62 -8.79
C GLN A 33 -18.27 -32.26 -10.12
N GLY A 34 -17.24 -32.88 -10.70
CA GLY A 34 -17.37 -33.81 -11.80
C GLY A 34 -17.67 -35.21 -11.28
N THR A 35 -18.96 -35.54 -11.12
CA THR A 35 -19.42 -36.91 -10.94
C THR A 35 -19.31 -37.68 -12.25
N GLY A 36 -18.14 -38.22 -12.51
CA GLY A 36 -17.91 -39.16 -13.61
C GLY A 36 -17.97 -40.59 -13.09
N ARG A 37 -19.10 -41.25 -13.34
CA ARG A 37 -19.25 -42.73 -13.19
C ARG A 37 -18.24 -43.43 -14.11
N PRO A 38 -17.50 -44.45 -13.65
CA PRO A 38 -16.68 -45.27 -14.53
C PRO A 38 -17.59 -46.18 -15.39
N PRO A 39 -17.35 -46.27 -16.71
CA PRO A 39 -18.01 -47.26 -17.54
C PRO A 39 -17.44 -48.65 -17.26
N CYS A 40 -18.31 -49.60 -17.10
CA CYS A 40 -17.99 -51.02 -17.01
C CYS A 40 -17.32 -51.47 -18.31
N HIS A 41 -16.05 -51.96 -18.23
CA HIS A 41 -15.42 -52.62 -19.33
C HIS A 41 -15.74 -54.11 -19.27
N PRO A 42 -16.21 -54.73 -20.39
CA PRO A 42 -16.33 -56.17 -20.48
C PRO A 42 -14.97 -56.85 -20.56
N ALA A 43 -14.85 -57.93 -19.82
CA ALA A 43 -13.70 -58.81 -19.83
C ALA A 43 -13.48 -59.44 -21.24
N GLY A 44 -12.25 -59.56 -21.63
CA GLY A 44 -11.88 -60.54 -22.62
C GLY A 44 -11.11 -60.00 -23.81
N ARG A 45 -9.82 -60.11 -23.71
CA ARG A 45 -8.96 -60.75 -24.74
C ARG A 45 -7.51 -60.66 -24.31
N THR A 46 -6.97 -61.76 -23.77
CA THR A 46 -5.55 -61.96 -23.60
C THR A 46 -4.88 -62.03 -24.98
N VAL A 47 -4.35 -60.88 -25.43
CA VAL A 47 -3.41 -60.89 -26.55
C VAL A 47 -2.04 -61.21 -26.00
N ARG A 48 -1.59 -62.43 -26.29
CA ARG A 48 -0.22 -62.89 -26.05
C ARG A 48 0.70 -61.98 -26.88
N GLN A 49 1.42 -61.08 -26.22
CA GLN A 49 2.50 -60.32 -26.86
C GLN A 49 3.71 -61.23 -27.02
N PRO A 50 4.28 -61.31 -28.24
CA PRO A 50 5.56 -62.00 -28.44
C PRO A 50 6.66 -61.21 -27.73
N ALA A 51 7.49 -61.93 -26.97
CA ALA A 51 8.68 -61.38 -26.33
C ALA A 51 9.64 -60.86 -27.41
N ALA A 52 9.61 -59.55 -27.65
CA ALA A 52 10.67 -58.89 -28.39
C ALA A 52 11.89 -58.81 -27.49
N ARG A 53 12.85 -59.72 -27.76
CA ARG A 53 14.22 -59.57 -27.28
C ARG A 53 14.80 -58.33 -27.94
N GLY A 54 14.57 -57.16 -27.34
CA GLY A 54 15.19 -55.91 -27.73
C GLY A 54 16.54 -55.77 -27.09
N ALA A 55 17.55 -55.68 -27.92
CA ALA A 55 18.95 -55.47 -27.62
C ALA A 55 19.13 -54.39 -26.51
N GLY A 56 19.87 -54.79 -25.48
CA GLY A 56 20.32 -53.90 -24.43
C GLY A 56 21.29 -52.85 -24.98
N GLY A 57 20.75 -51.74 -25.42
CA GLY A 57 21.51 -50.51 -25.57
C GLY A 57 21.68 -49.93 -24.19
N ASN A 58 22.87 -50.08 -23.61
CA ASN A 58 23.31 -49.38 -22.41
C ASN A 58 23.39 -47.88 -22.76
N ARG A 59 22.22 -47.21 -22.74
CA ARG A 59 22.18 -45.74 -22.77
C ARG A 59 22.65 -45.30 -21.40
N PRO A 60 23.70 -44.45 -21.29
CA PRO A 60 24.02 -43.83 -20.02
C PRO A 60 22.77 -43.08 -19.59
N GLY A 61 22.01 -43.69 -18.68
CA GLY A 61 20.91 -43.04 -18.03
C GLY A 61 21.51 -41.88 -17.24
N TRP A 62 21.38 -40.72 -17.74
CA TRP A 62 21.56 -39.54 -16.93
C TRP A 62 20.48 -39.66 -15.86
N ASP A 63 20.91 -40.01 -14.64
CA ASP A 63 20.03 -40.09 -13.49
C ASP A 63 19.50 -38.66 -13.20
N GLU A 64 18.45 -38.27 -13.85
CA GLU A 64 17.76 -36.97 -13.65
C GLU A 64 16.96 -36.95 -12.33
N ARG A 65 17.23 -37.91 -11.42
CA ARG A 65 16.49 -38.00 -10.15
C ARG A 65 16.74 -36.86 -9.17
N GLY A 66 17.68 -35.95 -9.44
CA GLY A 66 18.01 -34.82 -8.57
C GLY A 66 17.70 -33.42 -9.16
N SER A 67 17.54 -33.32 -10.50
CA SER A 67 17.46 -31.99 -11.13
C SER A 67 16.10 -31.27 -10.90
N GLY A 68 15.01 -32.03 -10.78
CA GLY A 68 13.68 -31.47 -10.56
C GLY A 68 13.53 -30.74 -9.24
N THR A 69 14.14 -31.25 -8.16
CA THR A 69 14.07 -30.60 -6.84
C THR A 69 14.89 -29.31 -6.81
N VAL A 70 16.05 -29.29 -7.44
CA VAL A 70 16.89 -28.07 -7.53
C VAL A 70 16.18 -27.00 -8.35
N TYR A 71 15.56 -27.39 -9.47
CA TYR A 71 14.77 -26.46 -10.28
C TYR A 71 13.57 -25.92 -9.52
N ALA A 72 12.82 -26.79 -8.82
CA ALA A 72 11.68 -26.35 -8.01
C ALA A 72 12.09 -25.38 -6.90
N LEU A 73 13.20 -25.62 -6.21
CA LEU A 73 13.75 -24.70 -5.20
C LEU A 73 14.15 -23.37 -5.82
N GLY A 74 14.75 -23.38 -7.03
CA GLY A 74 15.09 -22.16 -7.77
C GLY A 74 13.87 -21.34 -8.10
N VAL A 75 12.80 -21.96 -8.59
CA VAL A 75 11.54 -21.27 -8.90
C VAL A 75 10.91 -20.68 -7.64
N ILE A 76 10.86 -21.42 -6.54
CA ILE A 76 10.34 -20.91 -5.26
C ILE A 76 11.14 -19.71 -4.78
N ALA A 77 12.47 -19.76 -4.85
CA ALA A 77 13.32 -18.66 -4.44
C ALA A 77 13.06 -17.39 -5.26
N VAL A 78 12.88 -17.51 -6.58
CA VAL A 78 12.55 -16.39 -7.47
C VAL A 78 11.18 -15.81 -7.13
N LEU A 79 10.18 -16.66 -6.90
CA LEU A 79 8.84 -16.21 -6.53
C LEU A 79 8.83 -15.45 -5.19
N LEU A 80 9.56 -15.96 -4.20
CA LEU A 80 9.70 -15.28 -2.91
C LEU A 80 10.40 -13.94 -3.04
N ALA A 81 11.48 -13.87 -3.83
CA ALA A 81 12.17 -12.61 -4.09
C ALA A 81 11.26 -11.60 -4.79
N ALA A 82 10.48 -12.03 -5.78
CA ALA A 82 9.51 -11.19 -6.46
C ALA A 82 8.42 -10.68 -5.49
N ALA A 83 7.89 -11.54 -4.62
CA ALA A 83 6.89 -11.15 -3.62
C ALA A 83 7.42 -10.07 -2.66
N VAL A 84 8.65 -10.22 -2.17
CA VAL A 84 9.30 -9.22 -1.31
C VAL A 84 9.51 -7.90 -2.06
N GLY A 85 9.92 -7.96 -3.33
CA GLY A 85 10.06 -6.77 -4.18
C GLY A 85 8.75 -6.01 -4.35
N ILE A 86 7.66 -6.71 -4.65
CA ILE A 86 6.32 -6.12 -4.79
C ILE A 86 5.86 -5.49 -3.47
N ALA A 87 6.05 -6.17 -2.34
CA ALA A 87 5.71 -5.63 -1.02
C ALA A 87 6.46 -4.32 -0.73
N GLY A 88 7.73 -4.23 -1.08
CA GLY A 88 8.51 -2.99 -0.95
C GLY A 88 7.98 -1.85 -1.81
N LEU A 89 7.56 -2.12 -3.04
CA LEU A 89 6.94 -1.13 -3.93
C LEU A 89 5.62 -0.59 -3.37
N ILE A 90 4.76 -1.46 -2.84
CA ILE A 90 3.48 -1.06 -2.24
C ILE A 90 3.72 -0.14 -1.03
N GLN A 91 4.69 -0.47 -0.18
CA GLN A 91 5.06 0.36 0.97
C GLN A 91 5.56 1.74 0.55
N ALA A 92 6.39 1.81 -0.49
CA ALA A 92 6.91 3.07 -1.02
C ALA A 92 5.79 3.95 -1.59
N GLN A 93 4.87 3.38 -2.37
CA GLN A 93 3.72 4.09 -2.93
C GLN A 93 2.79 4.63 -1.84
N SER A 94 2.51 3.82 -0.82
CA SER A 94 1.69 4.23 0.32
C SER A 94 2.31 5.40 1.08
N ALA A 95 3.63 5.37 1.32
CA ALA A 95 4.33 6.45 1.99
C ALA A 95 4.29 7.76 1.19
N THR A 96 4.50 7.68 -0.12
CA THR A 96 4.41 8.85 -1.01
C THR A 96 3.00 9.42 -1.06
N GLY A 97 1.98 8.57 -1.10
CA GLY A 97 0.58 8.98 -1.06
C GLY A 97 0.24 9.75 0.22
N ARG A 98 0.69 9.26 1.38
CA ARG A 98 0.51 9.95 2.67
C ARG A 98 1.21 11.31 2.71
N ALA A 99 2.45 11.38 2.20
CA ALA A 99 3.18 12.64 2.15
C ALA A 99 2.46 13.69 1.28
N ARG A 100 1.95 13.30 0.11
CA ARG A 100 1.16 14.18 -0.76
C ARG A 100 -0.10 14.66 -0.09
N ALA A 101 -0.90 13.77 0.48
CA ALA A 101 -2.13 14.14 1.19
C ALA A 101 -1.85 15.10 2.36
N ALA A 102 -0.80 14.86 3.14
CA ALA A 102 -0.40 15.75 4.23
C ALA A 102 0.04 17.13 3.71
N ALA A 103 0.80 17.19 2.60
CA ALA A 103 1.20 18.45 1.98
C ALA A 103 0.00 19.25 1.46
N ASP A 104 -0.92 18.60 0.75
CA ASP A 104 -2.11 19.20 0.20
C ASP A 104 -3.01 19.80 1.30
N LEU A 105 -3.28 19.01 2.35
CA LEU A 105 -4.07 19.47 3.49
C LEU A 105 -3.40 20.64 4.24
N ALA A 106 -2.08 20.56 4.42
CA ALA A 106 -1.32 21.64 5.05
C ALA A 106 -1.33 22.92 4.22
N ALA A 107 -1.15 22.83 2.91
CA ALA A 107 -1.18 23.98 2.02
C ALA A 107 -2.57 24.62 1.97
N ILE A 108 -3.64 23.83 1.84
CA ILE A 108 -5.02 24.31 1.84
C ILE A 108 -5.35 25.00 3.17
N SER A 109 -4.98 24.40 4.30
CA SER A 109 -5.22 25.00 5.61
C SER A 109 -4.49 26.31 5.81
N GLY A 110 -3.24 26.41 5.34
CA GLY A 110 -2.47 27.65 5.33
C GLY A 110 -3.12 28.73 4.47
N ALA A 111 -3.52 28.38 3.24
CA ALA A 111 -4.20 29.32 2.33
C ALA A 111 -5.56 29.79 2.88
N THR A 112 -6.30 28.92 3.55
CA THR A 112 -7.58 29.28 4.18
C THR A 112 -7.39 30.34 5.29
N VAL A 113 -6.35 30.19 6.11
CA VAL A 113 -6.03 31.18 7.15
C VAL A 113 -5.57 32.50 6.53
N LEU A 114 -4.77 32.41 5.46
CA LEU A 114 -4.31 33.64 4.75
C LEU A 114 -5.46 34.45 4.15
N SER A 115 -6.48 33.76 3.60
CA SER A 115 -7.66 34.40 3.02
C SER A 115 -8.75 34.78 4.05
N SER A 116 -8.59 34.38 5.32
CA SER A 116 -9.58 34.59 6.36
C SER A 116 -9.55 36.06 6.88
N VAL A 117 -10.63 36.79 6.67
CA VAL A 117 -10.80 38.13 7.21
C VAL A 117 -11.27 38.12 8.68
N ILE A 118 -11.95 37.05 9.09
CA ILE A 118 -12.57 36.95 10.41
C ILE A 118 -11.57 36.42 11.48
N ALA A 119 -10.65 35.57 11.08
CA ALA A 119 -9.66 34.98 11.97
C ALA A 119 -8.27 34.96 11.30
N PRO A 120 -7.63 36.14 11.18
CA PRO A 120 -6.29 36.20 10.61
C PRO A 120 -5.31 35.44 11.51
N GLY A 121 -4.40 34.71 10.91
CA GLY A 121 -3.43 33.92 11.60
C GLY A 121 -2.17 33.68 10.76
N ASP A 122 -1.19 33.00 11.34
CA ASP A 122 0.01 32.61 10.61
C ASP A 122 -0.29 31.36 9.75
N PRO A 123 -0.24 31.48 8.41
CA PRO A 123 -0.50 30.37 7.49
C PRO A 123 0.45 29.19 7.71
N CYS A 124 1.75 29.46 7.98
CA CYS A 124 2.73 28.42 8.18
C CYS A 124 2.57 27.70 9.52
N ALA A 125 2.16 28.41 10.58
CA ALA A 125 1.82 27.77 11.86
C ALA A 125 0.60 26.85 11.73
N MET A 126 -0.40 27.23 10.96
CA MET A 126 -1.55 26.37 10.70
C MET A 126 -1.15 25.15 9.85
N ALA A 127 -0.38 25.35 8.79
CA ALA A 127 0.13 24.25 7.96
C ALA A 127 0.93 23.24 8.80
N GLN A 128 1.76 23.70 9.74
CA GLN A 128 2.51 22.84 10.65
C GLN A 128 1.60 21.98 11.53
N ARG A 129 0.54 22.58 12.10
CA ARG A 129 -0.42 21.85 12.94
C ARG A 129 -1.14 20.76 12.15
N VAL A 130 -1.58 21.08 10.94
CA VAL A 130 -2.30 20.13 10.08
C VAL A 130 -1.36 19.02 9.61
N ALA A 131 -0.14 19.35 9.19
CA ALA A 131 0.86 18.35 8.82
C ALA A 131 1.16 17.39 9.99
N ALA A 132 1.39 17.92 11.19
CA ALA A 132 1.65 17.13 12.39
C ALA A 132 0.48 16.19 12.74
N ALA A 133 -0.77 16.67 12.62
CA ALA A 133 -1.97 15.86 12.82
C ALA A 133 -2.07 14.69 11.81
N ASN A 134 -1.44 14.82 10.64
CA ASN A 134 -1.36 13.77 9.60
C ASN A 134 -0.05 12.96 9.65
N GLY A 135 0.73 13.06 10.74
CA GLY A 135 1.97 12.31 10.91
C GLY A 135 3.12 12.77 10.02
N ALA A 136 3.07 14.01 9.55
CA ALA A 136 4.10 14.65 8.73
C ALA A 136 4.73 15.83 9.47
N SER A 137 5.98 16.17 9.13
CA SER A 137 6.65 17.39 9.56
C SER A 137 6.85 18.33 8.38
N VAL A 138 6.62 19.62 8.58
CA VAL A 138 6.90 20.63 7.57
C VAL A 138 8.40 20.88 7.52
N SER A 139 9.00 20.68 6.35
CA SER A 139 10.40 20.96 6.10
C SER A 139 10.63 22.36 5.54
N ALA A 140 9.66 22.90 4.80
CA ALA A 140 9.67 24.27 4.31
C ALA A 140 8.23 24.79 4.16
N CYS A 141 8.05 26.08 4.44
CA CYS A 141 6.79 26.80 4.21
C CYS A 141 7.13 28.18 3.70
N SER A 142 6.47 28.62 2.64
CA SER A 142 6.61 29.96 2.08
C SER A 142 5.25 30.51 1.65
N VAL A 143 5.08 31.79 1.86
CA VAL A 143 3.89 32.56 1.44
C VAL A 143 4.34 33.56 0.39
N ALA A 144 3.71 33.54 -0.77
CA ALA A 144 4.00 34.44 -1.88
C ALA A 144 2.68 35.04 -2.42
N GLY A 145 2.36 36.25 -1.99
CA GLY A 145 1.06 36.86 -2.25
C GLY A 145 -0.05 36.05 -1.56
N GLU A 146 -0.97 35.51 -2.33
CA GLU A 146 -2.09 34.70 -1.84
C GLU A 146 -1.82 33.19 -1.89
N ASP A 147 -0.60 32.78 -2.32
CA ASP A 147 -0.22 31.39 -2.43
C ASP A 147 0.60 30.93 -1.22
N VAL A 148 0.27 29.77 -0.71
CA VAL A 148 1.01 29.08 0.33
C VAL A 148 1.62 27.82 -0.26
N THR A 149 2.95 27.69 -0.20
CA THR A 149 3.68 26.50 -0.62
C THR A 149 4.25 25.81 0.59
N VAL A 150 3.94 24.52 0.76
CA VAL A 150 4.35 23.70 1.90
C VAL A 150 5.07 22.46 1.41
N SER A 151 6.23 22.21 1.97
CA SER A 151 6.98 20.94 1.79
C SER A 151 6.93 20.14 3.08
N VAL A 152 6.60 18.86 2.99
CA VAL A 152 6.50 17.97 4.14
C VAL A 152 7.39 16.74 4.01
N VAL A 153 7.74 16.18 5.15
CA VAL A 153 8.49 14.93 5.28
C VAL A 153 7.69 13.98 6.17
N VAL A 154 7.49 12.76 5.69
CA VAL A 154 6.85 11.67 6.43
C VAL A 154 7.88 10.58 6.68
N PRO A 155 8.20 10.26 7.95
CA PRO A 155 9.05 9.12 8.26
C PRO A 155 8.32 7.83 7.92
N THR A 156 9.01 6.89 7.30
CA THR A 156 8.48 5.60 6.90
C THR A 156 9.52 4.52 7.06
N THR A 157 9.08 3.26 7.07
CA THR A 157 9.98 2.11 7.10
C THR A 157 9.64 1.23 5.90
N ILE A 158 10.63 0.98 5.04
CA ILE A 158 10.50 0.11 3.87
C ILE A 158 11.42 -1.09 4.07
N LEU A 159 10.85 -2.29 4.11
CA LEU A 159 11.58 -3.54 4.34
C LEU A 159 12.50 -3.47 5.59
N GLY A 160 12.02 -2.89 6.69
CA GLY A 160 12.76 -2.74 7.93
C GLY A 160 13.81 -1.61 7.94
N ARG A 161 13.98 -0.87 6.84
CA ARG A 161 14.92 0.24 6.76
C ARG A 161 14.20 1.59 6.89
N PRO A 162 14.66 2.49 7.77
CA PRO A 162 14.09 3.82 7.87
C PRO A 162 14.31 4.61 6.58
N ARG A 163 13.25 5.23 6.10
CA ARG A 163 13.21 6.06 4.90
C ARG A 163 12.36 7.30 5.18
N GLN A 164 12.41 8.26 4.28
CA GLN A 164 11.57 9.45 4.32
C GLN A 164 10.88 9.62 2.98
N ALA A 165 9.58 9.87 3.03
CA ALA A 165 8.81 10.30 1.88
C ALA A 165 8.63 11.82 1.97
N THR A 166 8.92 12.53 0.89
CA THR A 166 8.76 13.99 0.80
C THR A 166 7.70 14.34 -0.23
N ALA A 167 6.94 15.40 0.04
CA ALA A 167 6.00 15.97 -0.92
C ALA A 167 5.94 17.47 -0.74
N GLN A 168 5.55 18.15 -1.82
CA GLN A 168 5.32 19.58 -1.83
C GLN A 168 3.95 19.87 -2.44
N ALA A 169 3.23 20.82 -1.85
CA ALA A 169 1.95 21.31 -2.37
C ALA A 169 1.92 22.84 -2.33
N ARG A 170 1.13 23.40 -3.23
CA ARG A 170 0.83 24.84 -3.30
C ARG A 170 -0.67 25.03 -3.32
N ALA A 171 -1.16 25.94 -2.53
CA ALA A 171 -2.57 26.31 -2.49
C ALA A 171 -2.70 27.84 -2.53
N GLY A 172 -3.68 28.32 -3.29
CA GLY A 172 -4.01 29.73 -3.47
C GLY A 172 -5.20 29.88 -4.40
N PRO A 173 -5.63 31.11 -4.71
CA PRO A 173 -6.73 31.37 -5.64
C PRO A 173 -6.42 30.82 -7.04
N VAL A 174 -7.42 30.21 -7.69
CA VAL A 174 -7.27 29.60 -9.02
C VAL A 174 -7.06 30.62 -10.14
N ASP A 175 -7.35 31.90 -9.88
CA ASP A 175 -7.33 32.98 -10.88
C ASP A 175 -5.96 33.68 -11.01
N ALA A 176 -4.96 33.27 -10.24
CA ALA A 176 -3.61 33.80 -10.38
C ALA A 176 -2.98 33.27 -11.69
N PRO A 177 -2.71 34.14 -12.70
CA PRO A 177 -2.04 33.66 -13.90
C PRO A 177 -0.67 33.09 -13.55
N PRO A 178 -0.22 32.02 -14.24
CA PRO A 178 1.09 31.45 -14.00
C PRO A 178 2.14 32.54 -14.16
N LYS A 179 2.87 32.82 -13.09
CA LYS A 179 3.93 33.82 -13.11
C LYS A 179 5.06 33.30 -14.02
N PRO A 180 5.54 34.11 -15.01
CA PRO A 180 6.58 33.71 -15.94
C PRO A 180 7.91 33.34 -15.27
#